data_a230d538b80ebc12fb98577e57c2e3d8
#
_entry.id   a230d538b80ebc12fb98577e57c2e3d8
#
_cell.length_a   1.000
_cell.length_b   1.000
_cell.length_c   1.000
_cell.angle_alpha   90.00
_cell.angle_beta   90.00
_cell.angle_gamma   90.00
#
_symmetry.space_group_name_H-M   'P 1'
#
loop_
_entity.id
_entity.type
_entity.pdbx_description
1 polymer ?
#
loop_
_entity_poly.entity_id
_entity_poly.type
_entity_poly.pdbx_seq_one_letter_code
_entity_poly.pdbx_strand_id
1 'polypeptide(L)'
;MTTRRSFIQQSSLLAFSTLIPFSANKSYQMGYSAITWSGNDEQAITDIASLGFKGIQLRANSFSVFKDDPSVLKAKLAAAKLKLVMFSSGNVEIDPTKEMATIEQHVNHAKFVKALGGTSIQLTNSLRKKGVLPTEAELVRLAQVMNEIGKRTKEIGIQTTYHNHMNQFGETPEEVETLVKNMNPAYAKLLLDVAHYFQGGGNPAEAVLKYKNVIHAFHIKDVEAPVKGQESNPKSYKFVELGQGKVDLVAVFKNIDQIKFKGWAIVELDSVPDKARTPLQCGEISKRYLSDKIGYQF
;
A
#
# COMPACT_ATOMS: atom_id res chain seq x y z
N MET A 1 43.33 26.78 -63.07
CA MET A 1 43.34 25.61 -62.17
C MET A 1 42.62 26.01 -60.90
N THR A 2 41.39 25.63 -60.81
CA THR A 2 40.47 26.03 -59.72
C THR A 2 40.35 24.90 -58.73
N THR A 3 40.82 25.15 -57.52
CA THR A 3 40.64 24.23 -56.39
C THR A 3 39.31 24.54 -55.68
N ARG A 4 38.43 23.57 -55.69
CA ARG A 4 37.15 23.64 -54.96
C ARG A 4 37.39 23.25 -53.48
N ARG A 5 37.19 24.19 -52.55
CA ARG A 5 37.05 23.94 -51.15
C ARG A 5 35.57 23.52 -50.85
N SER A 6 35.37 22.28 -50.51
CA SER A 6 34.08 21.81 -49.98
C SER A 6 33.89 22.25 -48.52
N PHE A 7 32.84 23.03 -48.30
CA PHE A 7 32.42 23.50 -46.98
C PHE A 7 31.53 22.39 -46.37
N ILE A 8 32.05 21.70 -45.37
CA ILE A 8 31.23 20.76 -44.60
C ILE A 8 30.54 21.55 -43.47
N GLN A 9 29.22 21.77 -43.62
CA GLN A 9 28.41 22.23 -42.54
C GLN A 9 28.13 21.05 -41.59
N GLN A 10 28.71 21.08 -40.39
CA GLN A 10 28.30 20.23 -39.29
C GLN A 10 27.01 20.80 -38.68
N SER A 11 25.90 20.16 -39.01
CA SER A 11 24.63 20.41 -38.31
C SER A 11 24.65 19.69 -36.96
N SER A 12 24.94 20.43 -35.92
CA SER A 12 24.76 19.95 -34.53
C SER A 12 23.27 19.82 -34.24
N LEU A 13 22.75 18.61 -34.26
CA LEU A 13 21.44 18.29 -33.71
C LEU A 13 21.52 18.41 -32.19
N LEU A 14 21.14 19.57 -31.67
CA LEU A 14 20.81 19.74 -30.28
C LEU A 14 19.52 18.96 -30.01
N ALA A 15 19.66 17.77 -29.44
CA ALA A 15 18.54 17.05 -28.86
C ALA A 15 18.04 17.85 -27.65
N PHE A 16 17.02 18.67 -27.87
CA PHE A 16 16.23 19.20 -26.77
C PHE A 16 15.48 18.03 -26.12
N SER A 17 16.05 17.46 -25.07
CA SER A 17 15.26 16.67 -24.12
C SER A 17 14.28 17.64 -23.47
N THR A 18 13.04 17.64 -23.93
CA THR A 18 11.95 18.32 -23.24
C THR A 18 11.80 17.66 -21.89
N LEU A 19 12.44 18.24 -20.87
CA LEU A 19 12.06 18.01 -19.49
C LEU A 19 10.59 18.42 -19.37
N ILE A 20 9.69 17.46 -19.41
CA ILE A 20 8.30 17.68 -19.04
C ILE A 20 8.36 18.18 -17.59
N PRO A 21 7.93 19.41 -17.28
CA PRO A 21 7.90 19.84 -15.90
C PRO A 21 6.92 18.95 -15.17
N PHE A 22 7.43 18.05 -14.32
CA PHE A 22 6.61 17.31 -13.39
C PHE A 22 5.89 18.35 -12.53
N SER A 23 4.55 18.37 -12.60
CA SER A 23 3.74 19.27 -11.80
C SER A 23 4.07 19.06 -10.32
N ALA A 24 4.54 20.11 -9.67
CA ALA A 24 5.06 20.05 -8.30
C ALA A 24 4.04 19.64 -7.22
N ASN A 25 2.75 19.57 -7.55
CA ASN A 25 1.69 19.26 -6.60
C ASN A 25 0.91 18.01 -7.01
N LYS A 26 1.29 16.87 -6.44
CA LYS A 26 0.50 15.64 -6.53
C LYS A 26 -0.79 15.79 -5.74
N SER A 27 -1.90 15.23 -6.24
CA SER A 27 -3.20 15.28 -5.57
C SER A 27 -3.33 14.31 -4.39
N TYR A 28 -2.41 13.34 -4.28
CA TYR A 28 -2.32 12.36 -3.19
C TYR A 28 -1.19 12.71 -2.22
N GLN A 29 -1.25 12.11 -1.04
CA GLN A 29 -0.21 12.26 -0.01
C GLN A 29 0.53 10.95 0.19
N MET A 30 1.82 11.03 0.56
CA MET A 30 2.63 9.86 0.85
C MET A 30 2.65 9.55 2.34
N GLY A 31 2.46 8.28 2.66
CA GLY A 31 2.67 7.69 3.98
C GLY A 31 3.69 6.56 3.93
N TYR A 32 4.03 6.03 5.10
CA TYR A 32 4.91 4.86 5.23
C TYR A 32 4.34 3.89 6.29
N SER A 33 4.45 2.58 6.03
CA SER A 33 4.01 1.53 6.95
C SER A 33 5.13 1.19 7.95
N ALA A 34 4.81 1.20 9.24
CA ALA A 34 5.74 0.86 10.31
C ALA A 34 6.14 -0.63 10.34
N ILE A 35 5.61 -1.45 9.43
CA ILE A 35 5.88 -2.90 9.41
C ILE A 35 7.38 -3.21 9.29
N THR A 36 8.12 -2.40 8.54
CA THR A 36 9.57 -2.57 8.32
C THR A 36 10.38 -2.53 9.63
N TRP A 37 9.89 -1.83 10.64
CA TRP A 37 10.53 -1.73 11.97
C TRP A 37 10.17 -2.88 12.92
N SER A 38 9.47 -3.90 12.44
CA SER A 38 9.19 -5.16 13.15
C SER A 38 8.57 -4.96 14.56
N GLY A 39 7.70 -3.94 14.71
CA GLY A 39 7.00 -3.63 15.97
C GLY A 39 7.66 -2.58 16.84
N ASN A 40 8.83 -2.06 16.46
CA ASN A 40 9.42 -0.89 17.12
C ASN A 40 8.76 0.40 16.59
N ASP A 41 7.53 0.63 17.03
CA ASP A 41 6.71 1.75 16.55
C ASP A 41 7.30 3.12 16.92
N GLU A 42 8.02 3.23 18.04
CA GLU A 42 8.67 4.48 18.46
C GLU A 42 9.79 4.88 17.50
N GLN A 43 10.62 3.93 17.11
CA GLN A 43 11.67 4.17 16.13
C GLN A 43 11.05 4.44 14.75
N ALA A 44 9.99 3.70 14.37
CA ALA A 44 9.28 3.93 13.11
C ALA A 44 8.72 5.36 13.02
N ILE A 45 8.09 5.88 14.09
CA ILE A 45 7.57 7.24 14.15
C ILE A 45 8.70 8.25 13.92
N THR A 46 9.84 8.08 14.60
CA THR A 46 10.99 8.98 14.48
C THR A 46 11.57 8.96 13.07
N ASP A 47 11.82 7.79 12.53
CA ASP A 47 12.45 7.60 11.22
C ASP A 47 11.56 8.08 10.08
N ILE A 48 10.27 7.69 10.09
CA ILE A 48 9.30 8.09 9.05
C ILE A 48 9.13 9.62 9.02
N ALA A 49 9.09 10.27 10.20
CA ALA A 49 9.03 11.72 10.29
C ALA A 49 10.30 12.37 9.72
N SER A 50 11.48 11.85 10.05
CA SER A 50 12.78 12.37 9.56
C SER A 50 12.92 12.26 8.04
N LEU A 51 12.32 11.22 7.44
CA LEU A 51 12.23 11.05 6.00
C LEU A 51 11.29 12.07 5.32
N GLY A 52 10.46 12.78 6.08
CA GLY A 52 9.55 13.81 5.56
C GLY A 52 8.18 13.31 5.15
N PHE A 53 7.86 12.03 5.35
CA PHE A 53 6.50 11.52 5.15
C PHE A 53 5.51 12.23 6.09
N LYS A 54 4.26 12.32 5.66
CA LYS A 54 3.20 13.03 6.43
C LYS A 54 2.21 12.05 7.06
N GLY A 55 2.21 10.81 6.62
CA GLY A 55 1.34 9.74 7.11
C GLY A 55 2.11 8.54 7.60
N ILE A 56 1.57 7.87 8.61
CA ILE A 56 2.07 6.59 9.09
C ILE A 56 0.94 5.56 9.10
N GLN A 57 1.27 4.32 8.74
CA GLN A 57 0.43 3.17 9.02
C GLN A 57 1.02 2.41 10.19
N LEU A 58 0.19 2.17 11.21
CA LEU A 58 0.50 1.32 12.36
C LEU A 58 -0.24 -0.02 12.26
N ARG A 59 0.06 -0.95 13.17
CA ARG A 59 -0.47 -2.31 13.17
C ARG A 59 -1.08 -2.66 14.53
N ALA A 60 -1.77 -3.81 14.58
CA ALA A 60 -2.45 -4.30 15.78
C ALA A 60 -1.55 -4.49 17.02
N ASN A 61 -0.21 -4.60 16.85
CA ASN A 61 0.73 -4.56 17.97
C ASN A 61 0.64 -3.25 18.78
N SER A 62 0.46 -2.10 18.12
CA SER A 62 0.27 -0.81 18.80
C SER A 62 -0.99 -0.80 19.67
N PHE A 63 -2.07 -1.45 19.22
CA PHE A 63 -3.29 -1.60 20.02
C PHE A 63 -2.99 -2.34 21.33
N SER A 64 -2.26 -3.45 21.25
CA SER A 64 -1.93 -4.24 22.45
C SER A 64 -1.16 -3.44 23.50
N VAL A 65 -0.34 -2.46 23.05
CA VAL A 65 0.48 -1.62 23.95
C VAL A 65 -0.28 -0.41 24.49
N PHE A 66 -1.10 0.23 23.63
CA PHE A 66 -1.66 1.57 23.94
C PHE A 66 -3.18 1.59 24.08
N LYS A 67 -3.88 0.45 24.05
CA LYS A 67 -5.37 0.41 24.10
C LYS A 67 -5.95 1.02 25.38
N ASP A 68 -5.23 0.91 26.50
CA ASP A 68 -5.69 1.41 27.79
C ASP A 68 -5.41 2.93 27.95
N ASP A 69 -4.40 3.46 27.26
CA ASP A 69 -4.14 4.92 27.15
C ASP A 69 -3.66 5.31 25.75
N PRO A 70 -4.56 5.52 24.80
CA PRO A 70 -4.22 5.97 23.46
C PRO A 70 -3.60 7.36 23.41
N SER A 71 -3.76 8.17 24.46
CA SER A 71 -3.27 9.55 24.47
C SER A 71 -1.74 9.63 24.37
N VAL A 72 -1.04 8.66 24.92
CA VAL A 72 0.43 8.54 24.85
C VAL A 72 0.90 8.42 23.40
N LEU A 73 0.32 7.49 22.64
CA LEU A 73 0.67 7.29 21.23
C LEU A 73 0.24 8.51 20.38
N LYS A 74 -0.94 9.06 20.66
CA LYS A 74 -1.41 10.28 20.00
C LYS A 74 -0.44 11.45 20.17
N ALA A 75 0.07 11.66 21.39
CA ALA A 75 1.06 12.71 21.67
C ALA A 75 2.37 12.47 20.89
N LYS A 76 2.85 11.23 20.80
CA LYS A 76 4.05 10.86 19.99
C LYS A 76 3.85 11.17 18.51
N LEU A 77 2.70 10.79 17.93
CA LEU A 77 2.35 11.09 16.54
C LEU A 77 2.27 12.61 16.28
N ALA A 78 1.65 13.34 17.20
CA ALA A 78 1.53 14.80 17.10
C ALA A 78 2.89 15.50 17.16
N ALA A 79 3.77 15.11 18.10
CA ALA A 79 5.13 15.63 18.21
C ALA A 79 5.96 15.38 16.93
N ALA A 80 5.78 14.20 16.30
CA ALA A 80 6.40 13.85 15.03
C ALA A 80 5.70 14.48 13.80
N LYS A 81 4.58 15.20 13.97
CA LYS A 81 3.73 15.76 12.90
C LYS A 81 3.26 14.70 11.89
N LEU A 82 3.06 13.47 12.34
CA LEU A 82 2.54 12.37 11.55
C LEU A 82 1.03 12.18 11.78
N LYS A 83 0.31 11.91 10.69
CA LYS A 83 -1.09 11.48 10.74
C LYS A 83 -1.16 9.95 10.71
N LEU A 84 -1.96 9.34 11.59
CA LEU A 84 -2.31 7.93 11.47
C LEU A 84 -3.30 7.80 10.30
N VAL A 85 -2.82 7.30 9.18
CA VAL A 85 -3.59 7.29 7.92
C VAL A 85 -4.20 5.93 7.62
N MET A 86 -3.62 4.89 8.18
CA MET A 86 -4.08 3.52 8.07
C MET A 86 -3.66 2.73 9.31
N PHE A 87 -4.48 1.77 9.70
CA PHE A 87 -4.16 0.83 10.78
C PHE A 87 -4.43 -0.61 10.32
N SER A 88 -3.39 -1.42 10.28
CA SER A 88 -3.52 -2.84 9.92
C SER A 88 -4.17 -3.60 11.08
N SER A 89 -5.44 -3.93 10.89
CA SER A 89 -6.34 -4.46 11.91
C SER A 89 -6.31 -5.98 12.03
N GLY A 90 -5.69 -6.66 11.06
CA GLY A 90 -5.56 -8.12 11.05
C GLY A 90 -6.55 -8.83 10.14
N ASN A 91 -6.61 -10.15 10.29
CA ASN A 91 -7.36 -11.02 9.38
C ASN A 91 -8.86 -11.03 9.68
N VAL A 92 -9.64 -11.22 8.61
CA VAL A 92 -11.08 -11.47 8.67
C VAL A 92 -11.31 -12.97 8.55
N GLU A 93 -11.93 -13.55 9.56
CA GLU A 93 -12.35 -14.96 9.55
C GLU A 93 -13.76 -15.09 8.95
N ILE A 94 -13.93 -16.06 8.06
CA ILE A 94 -15.24 -16.34 7.44
C ILE A 94 -15.99 -17.48 8.10
N ASP A 95 -15.39 -18.14 9.10
CA ASP A 95 -16.05 -19.17 9.92
C ASP A 95 -17.19 -18.52 10.70
N PRO A 96 -18.46 -18.97 10.52
CA PRO A 96 -19.59 -18.40 11.24
C PRO A 96 -19.45 -18.43 12.76
N THR A 97 -18.73 -19.38 13.31
CA THR A 97 -18.50 -19.49 14.75
C THR A 97 -17.57 -18.41 15.31
N LYS A 98 -16.75 -17.79 14.45
CA LYS A 98 -15.79 -16.75 14.80
C LYS A 98 -16.21 -15.36 14.34
N GLU A 99 -17.30 -15.24 13.58
CA GLU A 99 -17.70 -14.00 12.93
C GLU A 99 -17.86 -12.84 13.91
N MET A 100 -18.63 -13.06 15.00
CA MET A 100 -18.87 -12.00 15.98
C MET A 100 -17.57 -11.53 16.65
N ALA A 101 -16.69 -12.46 17.03
CA ALA A 101 -15.40 -12.12 17.62
C ALA A 101 -14.52 -11.34 16.65
N THR A 102 -14.51 -11.73 15.37
CA THR A 102 -13.81 -11.02 14.31
C THR A 102 -14.33 -9.58 14.13
N ILE A 103 -15.65 -9.42 14.04
CA ILE A 103 -16.28 -8.10 13.89
C ILE A 103 -15.94 -7.22 15.11
N GLU A 104 -16.08 -7.72 16.34
CA GLU A 104 -15.79 -6.99 17.56
C GLU A 104 -14.32 -6.56 17.65
N GLN A 105 -13.38 -7.43 17.25
CA GLN A 105 -11.96 -7.08 17.18
C GLN A 105 -11.74 -5.85 16.31
N HIS A 106 -12.27 -5.85 15.09
CA HIS A 106 -12.07 -4.74 14.14
C HIS A 106 -12.80 -3.47 14.57
N VAL A 107 -13.95 -3.57 15.21
CA VAL A 107 -14.67 -2.43 15.83
C VAL A 107 -13.86 -1.83 16.98
N ASN A 108 -13.24 -2.65 17.82
CA ASN A 108 -12.38 -2.16 18.91
C ASN A 108 -11.12 -1.48 18.37
N HIS A 109 -10.50 -2.03 17.32
CA HIS A 109 -9.41 -1.35 16.62
C HIS A 109 -9.85 -0.01 15.99
N ALA A 110 -11.05 0.05 15.41
CA ALA A 110 -11.60 1.30 14.88
C ALA A 110 -11.81 2.37 15.95
N LYS A 111 -12.31 1.99 17.15
CA LYS A 111 -12.42 2.91 18.30
C LYS A 111 -11.05 3.46 18.72
N PHE A 112 -10.04 2.59 18.78
CA PHE A 112 -8.67 2.98 19.07
C PHE A 112 -8.11 3.95 18.03
N VAL A 113 -8.27 3.62 16.74
CA VAL A 113 -7.87 4.50 15.62
C VAL A 113 -8.54 5.87 15.71
N LYS A 114 -9.83 5.90 16.07
CA LYS A 114 -10.58 7.15 16.29
C LYS A 114 -9.99 7.98 17.44
N ALA A 115 -9.64 7.33 18.55
CA ALA A 115 -9.03 8.01 19.69
C ALA A 115 -7.67 8.64 19.33
N LEU A 116 -6.91 8.01 18.44
CA LEU A 116 -5.65 8.53 17.90
C LEU A 116 -5.84 9.65 16.86
N GLY A 117 -7.06 9.91 16.39
CA GLY A 117 -7.34 10.85 15.29
C GLY A 117 -7.09 10.27 13.91
N GLY A 118 -6.97 8.95 13.79
CA GLY A 118 -6.86 8.24 12.51
C GLY A 118 -8.20 8.12 11.80
N THR A 119 -8.18 7.66 10.54
CA THR A 119 -9.34 7.68 9.65
C THR A 119 -9.73 6.34 9.07
N SER A 120 -8.84 5.36 9.07
CA SER A 120 -9.06 4.12 8.31
C SER A 120 -8.40 2.91 8.97
N ILE A 121 -9.06 1.76 8.83
CA ILE A 121 -8.48 0.46 9.13
C ILE A 121 -8.34 -0.38 7.87
N GLN A 122 -7.30 -1.20 7.85
CA GLN A 122 -7.03 -2.19 6.83
C GLN A 122 -7.39 -3.57 7.36
N LEU A 123 -8.16 -4.31 6.59
CA LEU A 123 -8.44 -5.72 6.81
C LEU A 123 -7.56 -6.55 5.86
N THR A 124 -6.94 -7.60 6.39
CA THR A 124 -6.40 -8.69 5.61
C THR A 124 -7.37 -9.87 5.60
N ASN A 125 -7.14 -10.84 4.77
CA ASN A 125 -8.11 -11.91 4.55
C ASN A 125 -7.71 -13.18 5.29
N SER A 126 -8.63 -14.14 5.35
CA SER A 126 -8.34 -15.47 5.83
C SER A 126 -7.23 -16.12 5.01
N LEU A 127 -6.35 -16.84 5.67
CA LEU A 127 -5.26 -17.56 5.00
C LEU A 127 -5.82 -18.68 4.12
N ARG A 128 -5.20 -18.88 2.96
CA ARG A 128 -5.49 -20.02 2.11
C ARG A 128 -5.01 -21.32 2.76
N LYS A 129 -5.78 -22.37 2.60
CA LYS A 129 -5.27 -23.71 2.80
C LYS A 129 -4.30 -24.02 1.65
N LYS A 130 -3.13 -24.59 1.97
CA LYS A 130 -2.10 -24.91 0.98
C LYS A 130 -2.68 -25.75 -0.17
N GLY A 131 -2.52 -25.24 -1.40
CA GLY A 131 -2.98 -25.92 -2.61
C GLY A 131 -4.49 -25.89 -2.86
N VAL A 132 -5.25 -25.09 -2.08
CA VAL A 132 -6.70 -24.95 -2.24
C VAL A 132 -7.03 -23.51 -2.60
N LEU A 133 -7.69 -23.32 -3.74
CA LEU A 133 -8.23 -22.02 -4.14
C LEU A 133 -9.54 -21.78 -3.38
N PRO A 134 -9.84 -20.53 -3.00
CA PRO A 134 -11.14 -20.19 -2.42
C PRO A 134 -12.24 -20.39 -3.46
N THR A 135 -13.38 -20.87 -3.01
CA THR A 135 -14.60 -20.92 -3.81
C THR A 135 -15.20 -19.50 -3.95
N GLU A 136 -16.02 -19.30 -4.97
CA GLU A 136 -16.76 -18.03 -5.13
C GLU A 136 -17.63 -17.74 -3.89
N ALA A 137 -18.27 -18.78 -3.33
CA ALA A 137 -19.09 -18.64 -2.12
C ALA A 137 -18.27 -18.15 -0.90
N GLU A 138 -17.04 -18.61 -0.75
CA GLU A 138 -16.14 -18.15 0.32
C GLU A 138 -15.71 -16.69 0.10
N LEU A 139 -15.44 -16.28 -1.13
CA LEU A 139 -15.11 -14.89 -1.47
C LEU A 139 -16.32 -13.96 -1.23
N VAL A 140 -17.52 -14.39 -1.64
CA VAL A 140 -18.76 -13.63 -1.38
C VAL A 140 -18.99 -13.51 0.13
N ARG A 141 -18.77 -14.60 0.89
CA ARG A 141 -18.89 -14.59 2.34
C ARG A 141 -17.90 -13.61 2.98
N LEU A 142 -16.65 -13.60 2.54
CA LEU A 142 -15.63 -12.66 3.02
C LEU A 142 -16.07 -11.21 2.78
N ALA A 143 -16.58 -10.89 1.59
CA ALA A 143 -17.09 -9.56 1.27
C ALA A 143 -18.28 -9.16 2.19
N GLN A 144 -19.17 -10.10 2.51
CA GLN A 144 -20.29 -9.87 3.43
C GLN A 144 -19.81 -9.52 4.85
N VAL A 145 -18.85 -10.28 5.38
CA VAL A 145 -18.27 -10.00 6.72
C VAL A 145 -17.56 -8.64 6.72
N MET A 146 -16.81 -8.33 5.66
CA MET A 146 -16.17 -7.01 5.50
C MET A 146 -17.18 -5.86 5.44
N ASN A 147 -18.30 -6.08 4.77
CA ASN A 147 -19.39 -5.10 4.72
C ASN A 147 -20.00 -4.85 6.11
N GLU A 148 -20.18 -5.90 6.91
CA GLU A 148 -20.71 -5.75 8.28
C GLU A 148 -19.71 -5.02 9.19
N ILE A 149 -18.41 -5.37 9.11
CA ILE A 149 -17.35 -4.63 9.81
C ILE A 149 -17.39 -3.16 9.37
N GLY A 150 -17.43 -2.91 8.06
CA GLY A 150 -17.44 -1.56 7.50
C GLY A 150 -18.67 -0.74 7.90
N LYS A 151 -19.83 -1.37 8.01
CA LYS A 151 -21.04 -0.73 8.51
C LYS A 151 -20.85 -0.22 9.95
N ARG A 152 -20.37 -1.08 10.84
CA ARG A 152 -20.15 -0.72 12.26
C ARG A 152 -19.01 0.29 12.45
N THR A 153 -17.93 0.18 11.70
CA THR A 153 -16.80 1.12 11.82
C THR A 153 -17.16 2.50 11.25
N LYS A 154 -18.04 2.55 10.24
CA LYS A 154 -18.56 3.81 9.70
C LYS A 154 -19.35 4.60 10.72
N GLU A 155 -20.10 3.96 11.61
CA GLU A 155 -20.81 4.61 12.72
C GLU A 155 -19.84 5.30 13.70
N ILE A 156 -18.60 4.79 13.80
CA ILE A 156 -17.51 5.37 14.57
C ILE A 156 -16.81 6.49 13.78
N GLY A 157 -17.07 6.59 12.47
CA GLY A 157 -16.40 7.53 11.55
C GLY A 157 -15.05 7.02 11.03
N ILE A 158 -14.86 5.70 10.98
CA ILE A 158 -13.65 5.04 10.47
C ILE A 158 -13.99 4.26 9.20
N GLN A 159 -13.20 4.48 8.14
CA GLN A 159 -13.31 3.75 6.88
C GLN A 159 -12.64 2.38 7.01
N THR A 160 -13.38 1.34 6.69
CA THR A 160 -12.82 -0.02 6.51
C THR A 160 -12.30 -0.18 5.10
N THR A 161 -11.10 -0.76 4.96
CA THR A 161 -10.52 -1.12 3.66
C THR A 161 -10.18 -2.60 3.59
N TYR A 162 -10.42 -3.18 2.42
CA TYR A 162 -9.94 -4.49 2.02
C TYR A 162 -8.54 -4.35 1.40
N HIS A 163 -7.62 -5.20 1.78
CA HIS A 163 -6.26 -5.26 1.27
C HIS A 163 -6.02 -6.60 0.55
N ASN A 164 -5.77 -6.57 -0.76
CA ASN A 164 -5.40 -7.76 -1.52
C ASN A 164 -4.01 -8.25 -1.10
N HIS A 165 -3.87 -9.55 -0.86
CA HIS A 165 -2.65 -10.11 -0.29
C HIS A 165 -2.39 -11.53 -0.79
N MET A 166 -1.11 -11.82 -1.10
CA MET A 166 -0.68 -13.18 -1.47
C MET A 166 -0.97 -14.17 -0.34
N ASN A 167 -1.22 -15.44 -0.71
CA ASN A 167 -1.52 -16.54 0.19
C ASN A 167 -2.77 -16.35 1.06
N GLN A 168 -3.60 -15.40 0.71
CA GLN A 168 -4.88 -15.12 1.35
C GLN A 168 -5.99 -15.15 0.30
N PHE A 169 -7.24 -15.13 0.73
CA PHE A 169 -8.36 -14.92 -0.18
C PHE A 169 -8.21 -13.54 -0.84
N GLY A 170 -8.47 -13.45 -2.13
CA GLY A 170 -8.27 -12.22 -2.90
C GLY A 170 -6.81 -12.02 -3.32
N GLU A 171 -6.12 -13.08 -3.69
CA GLU A 171 -4.76 -13.04 -4.22
C GLU A 171 -4.75 -12.75 -5.72
N THR A 172 -5.55 -13.49 -6.52
CA THR A 172 -5.58 -13.32 -7.97
C THR A 172 -6.48 -12.16 -8.41
N PRO A 173 -6.28 -11.60 -9.62
CA PRO A 173 -7.15 -10.56 -10.16
C PRO A 173 -8.64 -10.94 -10.17
N GLU A 174 -8.96 -12.20 -10.46
CA GLU A 174 -10.33 -12.71 -10.51
C GLU A 174 -10.97 -12.73 -9.10
N GLU A 175 -10.17 -13.13 -8.10
CA GLU A 175 -10.63 -13.13 -6.71
C GLU A 175 -10.82 -11.70 -6.18
N VAL A 176 -9.88 -10.79 -6.49
CA VAL A 176 -10.02 -9.37 -6.17
C VAL A 176 -11.28 -8.80 -6.81
N GLU A 177 -11.54 -9.14 -8.08
CA GLU A 177 -12.75 -8.70 -8.77
C GLU A 177 -14.02 -9.22 -8.09
N THR A 178 -14.04 -10.50 -7.73
CA THR A 178 -15.17 -11.11 -7.02
C THR A 178 -15.43 -10.42 -5.69
N LEU A 179 -14.39 -10.15 -4.90
CA LEU A 179 -14.52 -9.42 -3.63
C LEU A 179 -15.03 -8.00 -3.85
N VAL A 180 -14.41 -7.23 -4.75
CA VAL A 180 -14.80 -5.85 -5.04
C VAL A 180 -16.25 -5.76 -5.53
N LYS A 181 -16.69 -6.69 -6.38
CA LYS A 181 -18.07 -6.76 -6.89
C LYS A 181 -19.10 -6.99 -5.77
N ASN A 182 -18.73 -7.73 -4.72
CA ASN A 182 -19.61 -8.07 -3.60
C ASN A 182 -19.43 -7.14 -2.38
N MET A 183 -18.43 -6.27 -2.37
CA MET A 183 -18.27 -5.22 -1.38
C MET A 183 -19.25 -4.07 -1.66
N ASN A 184 -19.83 -3.53 -0.58
CA ASN A 184 -20.57 -2.28 -0.65
C ASN A 184 -19.60 -1.09 -0.45
N PRO A 185 -19.34 -0.25 -1.45
CA PRO A 185 -18.38 0.86 -1.35
C PRO A 185 -18.78 1.93 -0.33
N ALA A 186 -20.02 1.91 0.17
CA ALA A 186 -20.44 2.76 1.26
C ALA A 186 -19.87 2.29 2.62
N TYR A 187 -19.43 1.05 2.73
CA TYR A 187 -18.92 0.42 3.97
C TYR A 187 -17.45 0.02 3.84
N ALA A 188 -17.12 -0.76 2.82
CA ALA A 188 -15.76 -1.24 2.59
C ALA A 188 -15.23 -0.75 1.24
N LYS A 189 -13.97 -0.33 1.21
CA LYS A 189 -13.27 0.13 0.00
C LYS A 189 -11.98 -0.64 -0.20
N LEU A 190 -11.38 -0.52 -1.38
CA LEU A 190 -10.13 -1.19 -1.72
C LEU A 190 -8.92 -0.37 -1.24
N LEU A 191 -8.02 -1.00 -0.52
CA LEU A 191 -6.62 -0.62 -0.41
C LEU A 191 -5.87 -1.52 -1.39
N LEU A 192 -5.47 -0.96 -2.54
CA LEU A 192 -4.79 -1.73 -3.58
C LEU A 192 -3.29 -1.84 -3.25
N ASP A 193 -2.83 -3.05 -2.92
CA ASP A 193 -1.40 -3.35 -2.86
C ASP A 193 -0.91 -3.76 -4.25
N VAL A 194 -0.01 -2.95 -4.79
CA VAL A 194 0.46 -3.11 -6.17
C VAL A 194 1.41 -4.30 -6.34
N ALA A 195 2.19 -4.65 -5.31
CA ALA A 195 3.10 -5.78 -5.39
C ALA A 195 2.38 -7.12 -5.20
N HIS A 196 1.43 -7.19 -4.25
CA HIS A 196 0.61 -8.38 -4.09
C HIS A 196 -0.30 -8.62 -5.30
N TYR A 197 -0.81 -7.56 -5.93
CA TYR A 197 -1.58 -7.70 -7.17
C TYR A 197 -0.71 -8.22 -8.33
N PHE A 198 0.54 -7.74 -8.41
CA PHE A 198 1.53 -8.24 -9.37
C PHE A 198 1.85 -9.72 -9.11
N GLN A 199 2.08 -10.12 -7.87
CA GLN A 199 2.33 -11.52 -7.50
C GLN A 199 1.15 -12.44 -7.81
N GLY A 200 -0.08 -11.94 -7.68
CA GLY A 200 -1.29 -12.65 -8.06
C GLY A 200 -1.49 -12.81 -9.57
N GLY A 201 -0.54 -12.31 -10.39
CA GLY A 201 -0.56 -12.41 -11.85
C GLY A 201 -1.27 -11.22 -12.55
N GLY A 202 -1.65 -10.18 -11.80
CA GLY A 202 -2.31 -9.00 -12.34
C GLY A 202 -1.35 -7.91 -12.80
N ASN A 203 -1.87 -6.95 -13.56
CA ASN A 203 -1.18 -5.71 -13.91
C ASN A 203 -1.64 -4.59 -12.96
N PRO A 204 -0.78 -4.13 -12.01
CA PRO A 204 -1.18 -3.12 -11.03
C PRO A 204 -1.57 -1.78 -11.65
N ALA A 205 -0.91 -1.37 -12.74
CA ALA A 205 -1.22 -0.11 -13.41
C ALA A 205 -2.64 -0.14 -14.03
N GLU A 206 -3.04 -1.26 -14.62
CA GLU A 206 -4.41 -1.43 -15.11
C GLU A 206 -5.42 -1.51 -13.96
N ALA A 207 -5.07 -2.15 -12.85
CA ALA A 207 -5.91 -2.24 -11.65
C ALA A 207 -6.25 -0.86 -11.08
N VAL A 208 -5.32 0.12 -11.12
CA VAL A 208 -5.59 1.51 -10.74
C VAL A 208 -6.75 2.10 -11.52
N LEU A 209 -6.78 1.90 -12.85
CA LEU A 209 -7.86 2.39 -13.72
C LEU A 209 -9.16 1.61 -13.51
N LYS A 210 -9.04 0.28 -13.42
CA LYS A 210 -10.18 -0.63 -13.24
C LYS A 210 -10.95 -0.34 -11.95
N TYR A 211 -10.25 -0.13 -10.85
CA TYR A 211 -10.85 0.02 -9.52
C TYR A 211 -10.94 1.47 -9.03
N LYS A 212 -10.72 2.47 -9.88
CA LYS A 212 -10.65 3.91 -9.53
C LYS A 212 -11.79 4.41 -8.64
N ASN A 213 -12.99 3.85 -8.78
CA ASN A 213 -14.18 4.31 -8.05
C ASN A 213 -14.30 3.72 -6.63
N VAL A 214 -13.51 2.68 -6.31
CA VAL A 214 -13.56 1.99 -5.02
C VAL A 214 -12.25 2.04 -4.26
N ILE A 215 -11.17 2.51 -4.88
CA ILE A 215 -9.86 2.66 -4.23
C ILE A 215 -9.93 3.78 -3.19
N HIS A 216 -9.54 3.45 -1.97
CA HIS A 216 -9.40 4.38 -0.84
C HIS A 216 -7.95 4.76 -0.56
N ALA A 217 -7.03 3.82 -0.72
CA ALA A 217 -5.61 3.99 -0.51
C ALA A 217 -4.82 3.00 -1.37
N PHE A 218 -3.52 3.23 -1.47
CA PHE A 218 -2.58 2.31 -2.10
C PHE A 218 -1.53 1.85 -1.09
N HIS A 219 -1.13 0.58 -1.15
CA HIS A 219 0.21 0.18 -0.76
C HIS A 219 1.12 0.24 -1.99
N ILE A 220 2.11 1.10 -1.89
CA ILE A 220 3.17 1.24 -2.88
C ILE A 220 4.33 0.36 -2.43
N LYS A 221 4.49 -0.74 -3.11
CA LYS A 221 5.37 -1.83 -2.72
C LYS A 221 6.03 -2.41 -3.96
N ASP A 222 7.24 -2.93 -3.81
CA ASP A 222 7.97 -3.54 -4.91
C ASP A 222 8.44 -4.95 -4.55
N VAL A 223 8.60 -5.79 -5.55
CA VAL A 223 8.92 -7.20 -5.37
C VAL A 223 9.82 -7.70 -6.51
N GLU A 224 10.84 -8.47 -6.17
CA GLU A 224 11.65 -9.20 -7.15
C GLU A 224 10.81 -10.29 -7.83
N ALA A 225 11.24 -10.70 -9.03
CA ALA A 225 10.69 -11.89 -9.66
C ALA A 225 10.91 -13.12 -8.75
N PRO A 226 10.00 -14.09 -8.78
CA PRO A 226 10.22 -15.34 -8.05
C PRO A 226 11.45 -16.07 -8.57
N VAL A 227 12.04 -16.90 -7.74
CA VAL A 227 13.11 -17.80 -8.17
C VAL A 227 12.57 -18.70 -9.29
N LYS A 228 13.26 -18.75 -10.42
CA LYS A 228 12.85 -19.54 -11.58
C LYS A 228 12.57 -21.01 -11.20
N GLY A 229 11.41 -21.50 -11.56
CA GLY A 229 10.94 -22.83 -11.21
C GLY A 229 10.33 -22.95 -9.81
N GLN A 230 10.19 -21.84 -9.09
CA GLN A 230 9.55 -21.76 -7.77
C GLN A 230 8.43 -20.71 -7.72
N GLU A 231 7.79 -20.44 -8.84
CA GLU A 231 6.78 -19.37 -8.97
C GLU A 231 5.56 -19.61 -8.05
N SER A 232 5.25 -20.89 -7.79
CA SER A 232 4.19 -21.27 -6.85
C SER A 232 4.59 -21.23 -5.37
N ASN A 233 5.89 -20.97 -5.08
CA ASN A 233 6.39 -20.87 -3.72
C ASN A 233 6.36 -19.39 -3.27
N PRO A 234 5.49 -19.03 -2.34
CA PRO A 234 5.40 -17.64 -1.88
C PRO A 234 6.71 -17.09 -1.29
N LYS A 235 7.55 -17.96 -0.75
CA LYS A 235 8.86 -17.59 -0.21
C LYS A 235 9.91 -17.29 -1.29
N SER A 236 9.61 -17.60 -2.55
CA SER A 236 10.50 -17.26 -3.68
C SER A 236 10.39 -15.79 -4.10
N TYR A 237 9.32 -15.11 -3.71
CA TYR A 237 9.16 -13.68 -3.89
C TYR A 237 9.85 -12.93 -2.75
N LYS A 238 10.62 -11.90 -3.10
CA LYS A 238 11.30 -11.07 -2.12
C LYS A 238 10.84 -9.62 -2.29
N PHE A 239 10.23 -9.06 -1.26
CA PHE A 239 9.93 -7.63 -1.23
C PHE A 239 11.24 -6.83 -1.08
N VAL A 240 11.31 -5.75 -1.82
CA VAL A 240 12.49 -4.89 -1.92
C VAL A 240 12.07 -3.42 -1.86
N GLU A 241 13.04 -2.55 -1.69
CA GLU A 241 12.82 -1.10 -1.74
C GLU A 241 12.29 -0.68 -3.11
N LEU A 242 11.52 0.40 -3.15
CA LEU A 242 10.92 0.89 -4.40
C LEU A 242 11.96 1.09 -5.49
N GLY A 243 11.66 0.59 -6.68
CA GLY A 243 12.51 0.65 -7.86
C GLY A 243 13.59 -0.42 -7.93
N GLN A 244 13.66 -1.33 -6.96
CA GLN A 244 14.58 -2.46 -6.97
C GLN A 244 13.91 -3.76 -7.46
N GLY A 245 12.59 -3.76 -7.62
CA GLY A 245 11.80 -4.91 -8.02
C GLY A 245 11.33 -4.89 -9.47
N LYS A 246 10.20 -5.54 -9.71
CA LYS A 246 9.61 -5.77 -11.03
C LYS A 246 8.28 -5.07 -11.26
N VAL A 247 7.71 -4.45 -10.23
CA VAL A 247 6.47 -3.68 -10.40
C VAL A 247 6.75 -2.43 -11.24
N ASP A 248 5.99 -2.21 -12.29
CA ASP A 248 6.07 -0.96 -13.06
C ASP A 248 5.41 0.19 -12.27
N LEU A 249 6.14 0.64 -11.25
CA LEU A 249 5.67 1.73 -10.38
C LEU A 249 5.50 3.05 -11.14
N VAL A 250 6.25 3.28 -12.23
CA VAL A 250 6.10 4.49 -13.06
C VAL A 250 4.73 4.49 -13.72
N ALA A 251 4.32 3.36 -14.33
CA ALA A 251 2.99 3.22 -14.90
C ALA A 251 1.87 3.30 -13.84
N VAL A 252 2.08 2.71 -12.65
CA VAL A 252 1.16 2.82 -11.51
C VAL A 252 0.94 4.28 -11.14
N PHE A 253 2.00 5.05 -10.87
CA PHE A 253 1.89 6.45 -10.49
C PHE A 253 1.32 7.34 -11.60
N LYS A 254 1.65 7.06 -12.88
CA LYS A 254 1.01 7.73 -14.02
C LYS A 254 -0.50 7.57 -14.00
N ASN A 255 -1.00 6.37 -13.71
CA ASN A 255 -2.43 6.09 -13.65
C ASN A 255 -3.08 6.67 -12.38
N ILE A 256 -2.38 6.71 -11.23
CA ILE A 256 -2.81 7.43 -10.02
C ILE A 256 -3.01 8.92 -10.31
N ASP A 257 -2.08 9.55 -11.05
CA ASP A 257 -2.21 10.95 -11.49
C ASP A 257 -3.38 11.11 -12.48
N GLN A 258 -3.51 10.20 -13.44
CA GLN A 258 -4.57 10.22 -14.45
C GLN A 258 -5.97 10.20 -13.84
N ILE A 259 -6.20 9.38 -12.81
CA ILE A 259 -7.49 9.33 -12.11
C ILE A 259 -7.66 10.47 -11.10
N LYS A 260 -6.67 11.35 -10.96
CA LYS A 260 -6.65 12.48 -10.00
C LYS A 260 -6.95 12.00 -8.58
N PHE A 261 -6.33 10.89 -8.19
CA PHE A 261 -6.56 10.29 -6.89
C PHE A 261 -6.28 11.28 -5.75
N LYS A 262 -7.19 11.33 -4.78
CA LYS A 262 -7.07 12.15 -3.57
C LYS A 262 -7.13 11.23 -2.35
N GLY A 263 -5.99 10.86 -1.83
CA GLY A 263 -5.89 9.95 -0.69
C GLY A 263 -4.45 9.65 -0.34
N TRP A 264 -4.21 8.51 0.25
CA TRP A 264 -2.89 8.09 0.72
C TRP A 264 -2.30 7.01 -0.16
N ALA A 265 -1.07 7.23 -0.62
CA ALA A 265 -0.20 6.22 -1.18
C ALA A 265 0.85 5.88 -0.11
N ILE A 266 0.77 4.68 0.44
CA ILE A 266 1.54 4.27 1.62
C ILE A 266 2.65 3.33 1.15
N VAL A 267 3.90 3.74 1.33
CA VAL A 267 5.05 2.84 1.08
C VAL A 267 5.00 1.71 2.09
N GLU A 268 5.09 0.48 1.60
CA GLU A 268 5.18 -0.69 2.46
C GLU A 268 6.34 -1.59 2.04
N LEU A 269 7.13 -2.01 3.01
CA LEU A 269 8.20 -2.98 2.88
C LEU A 269 8.12 -3.90 4.10
N ASP A 270 7.80 -5.18 3.92
CA ASP A 270 7.48 -6.11 5.02
C ASP A 270 8.63 -6.31 6.00
N SER A 271 9.85 -6.27 5.50
CA SER A 271 11.07 -6.41 6.29
C SER A 271 12.27 -5.86 5.51
N VAL A 272 13.36 -5.59 6.22
CA VAL A 272 14.63 -5.19 5.59
C VAL A 272 15.15 -6.34 4.72
N PRO A 273 15.29 -6.16 3.39
CA PRO A 273 15.65 -7.24 2.48
C PRO A 273 17.14 -7.61 2.50
N ASP A 274 17.98 -6.65 2.89
CA ASP A 274 19.42 -6.82 3.08
C ASP A 274 19.78 -6.53 4.53
N LYS A 275 20.21 -7.54 5.26
CA LYS A 275 20.56 -7.47 6.68
C LYS A 275 21.65 -6.44 7.03
N ALA A 276 22.40 -5.96 6.03
CA ALA A 276 23.37 -4.89 6.21
C ALA A 276 22.74 -3.49 6.30
N ARG A 277 21.42 -3.39 6.04
CA ARG A 277 20.67 -2.12 6.08
C ARG A 277 19.83 -2.00 7.34
N THR A 278 19.51 -0.75 7.68
CA THR A 278 18.49 -0.43 8.69
C THR A 278 17.16 -0.13 8.00
N PRO A 279 16.01 -0.18 8.73
CA PRO A 279 14.72 0.27 8.19
C PRO A 279 14.76 1.71 7.65
N LEU A 280 15.49 2.61 8.34
CA LEU A 280 15.67 4.00 7.89
C LEU A 280 16.35 4.07 6.52
N GLN A 281 17.44 3.30 6.32
CA GLN A 281 18.15 3.25 5.03
C GLN A 281 17.27 2.70 3.89
N CYS A 282 16.42 1.71 4.17
CA CYS A 282 15.42 1.24 3.21
C CYS A 282 14.40 2.35 2.87
N GLY A 283 13.99 3.12 3.89
CA GLY A 283 13.11 4.27 3.71
C GLY A 283 13.75 5.37 2.86
N GLU A 284 15.05 5.65 3.04
CA GLU A 284 15.82 6.61 2.22
C GLU A 284 15.90 6.19 0.75
N ILE A 285 16.11 4.90 0.47
CA ILE A 285 16.14 4.36 -0.90
C ILE A 285 14.76 4.56 -1.55
N SER A 286 13.68 4.18 -0.87
CA SER A 286 12.32 4.34 -1.36
C SER A 286 11.94 5.81 -1.58
N LYS A 287 12.31 6.70 -0.64
CA LYS A 287 12.10 8.15 -0.78
C LYS A 287 12.83 8.72 -1.99
N ARG A 288 14.10 8.33 -2.19
CA ARG A 288 14.89 8.77 -3.35
C ARG A 288 14.22 8.35 -4.66
N TYR A 289 13.75 7.11 -4.75
CA TYR A 289 13.00 6.65 -5.92
C TYR A 289 11.76 7.51 -6.19
N LEU A 290 10.98 7.80 -5.15
CA LEU A 290 9.78 8.65 -5.26
C LEU A 290 10.12 10.07 -5.72
N SER A 291 11.22 10.65 -5.23
CA SER A 291 11.67 11.98 -5.66
C SER A 291 12.21 11.97 -7.09
N ASP A 292 13.12 11.05 -7.42
CA ASP A 292 13.89 11.10 -8.66
C ASP A 292 13.11 10.53 -9.86
N LYS A 293 12.27 9.50 -9.64
CA LYS A 293 11.54 8.82 -10.72
C LYS A 293 10.08 9.23 -10.81
N ILE A 294 9.44 9.51 -9.68
CA ILE A 294 8.02 9.86 -9.63
C ILE A 294 7.81 11.38 -9.54
N GLY A 295 8.84 12.12 -9.13
CA GLY A 295 8.80 13.57 -8.98
C GLY A 295 7.97 14.01 -7.77
N TYR A 296 7.87 13.16 -6.73
CA TYR A 296 7.16 13.53 -5.50
C TYR A 296 8.02 14.45 -4.62
N GLN A 297 7.42 15.50 -4.07
CA GLN A 297 8.06 16.49 -3.20
C GLN A 297 7.61 16.24 -1.75
N PHE A 298 8.57 15.97 -0.85
CA PHE A 298 8.31 15.66 0.57
C PHE A 298 8.19 16.90 1.45
#